data_b13596a0ac6525c189c0cd0cef130b1c
#
_entry.id   b13596a0ac6525c189c0cd0cef130b1c
#
_cell.length_a   1.000
_cell.length_b   1.000
_cell.length_c   1.000
_cell.angle_alpha   90.00
_cell.angle_beta   90.00
_cell.angle_gamma   90.00
#
_symmetry.space_group_name_H-M   'P 1'
#
loop_
_entity.id
_entity.type
_entity.pdbx_description
1 polymer ?
#
loop_
_entity_poly.entity_id
_entity_poly.type
_entity_poly.pdbx_seq_one_letter_code
_entity_poly.pdbx_strand_id
1 'polypeptide(L)'
;MNNNINGQVDGTNVVEYSSLDNSVKELIEAAISVRNNAYCPYSNFPVGAALRTTTGEIVTGCNVENGTFGPSFTAVAVAAYQETEFTAPCGTCRQTLSEFSAKDIPIYLVKPSPVRVMITSLFKLLPHAFSPTFLNNK
;
A
#
# COMPACT_ATOMS: atom_id res chain seq x y z
N MET A 1 1.91 -1.23 27.05
CA MET A 1 1.71 0.17 26.66
C MET A 1 0.82 0.15 25.42
N ASN A 2 -0.40 0.67 25.54
CA ASN A 2 -1.42 0.60 24.48
C ASN A 2 -1.12 1.62 23.38
N ASN A 3 -0.62 1.16 22.23
CA ASN A 3 -0.57 2.01 21.04
C ASN A 3 -1.97 2.03 20.42
N ASN A 4 -2.74 3.03 20.79
CA ASN A 4 -4.02 3.35 20.18
C ASN A 4 -3.77 3.91 18.77
N ILE A 5 -3.76 3.03 17.74
CA ILE A 5 -3.80 3.45 16.33
C ILE A 5 -5.29 3.62 15.94
N ASN A 6 -6.04 4.38 16.73
CA ASN A 6 -7.37 4.87 16.36
C ASN A 6 -7.26 6.31 15.82
N GLY A 7 -6.28 6.55 14.95
CA GLY A 7 -6.26 7.74 14.11
C GLY A 7 -7.29 7.58 13.01
N GLN A 8 -8.37 8.34 13.07
CA GLN A 8 -9.30 8.54 11.98
C GLN A 8 -8.48 9.03 10.77
N VAL A 9 -8.21 8.15 9.79
CA VAL A 9 -7.42 8.50 8.61
C VAL A 9 -8.32 9.33 7.70
N ASP A 10 -8.27 10.64 7.89
CA ASP A 10 -8.82 11.60 6.95
C ASP A 10 -7.96 11.56 5.67
N GLY A 11 -8.59 11.39 4.50
CA GLY A 11 -7.90 11.20 3.21
C GLY A 11 -7.02 12.37 2.75
N THR A 12 -6.84 13.39 3.59
CA THR A 12 -5.99 14.56 3.35
C THR A 12 -4.76 14.61 4.26
N ASN A 13 -4.53 13.58 5.09
CA ASN A 13 -3.44 13.61 6.07
C ASN A 13 -2.09 13.30 5.41
N VAL A 14 -1.44 14.31 4.86
CA VAL A 14 -0.06 14.24 4.37
C VAL A 14 0.86 14.55 5.56
N VAL A 15 1.78 13.64 5.82
CA VAL A 15 2.74 13.75 6.92
C VAL A 15 4.18 13.76 6.40
N GLU A 16 5.06 14.36 7.17
CA GLU A 16 6.49 14.30 6.90
C GLU A 16 7.03 12.88 7.20
N TYR A 17 7.93 12.40 6.35
CA TYR A 17 8.56 11.07 6.52
C TYR A 17 9.23 10.93 7.89
N SER A 18 9.86 11.99 8.39
CA SER A 18 10.56 12.02 9.68
C SER A 18 9.65 11.71 10.88
N SER A 19 8.35 12.03 10.79
CA SER A 19 7.36 11.81 11.86
C SER A 19 6.84 10.38 11.96
N LEU A 20 7.17 9.52 10.98
CA LEU A 20 6.68 8.14 10.94
C LEU A 20 7.49 7.22 11.86
N ASP A 21 6.85 6.16 12.35
CA ASP A 21 7.50 5.10 13.11
C ASP A 21 8.54 4.35 12.25
N ASN A 22 9.58 3.80 12.90
CA ASN A 22 10.63 3.07 12.20
C ASN A 22 10.11 1.87 11.40
N SER A 23 9.12 1.16 11.91
CA SER A 23 8.50 0.04 11.18
C SER A 23 7.79 0.48 9.89
N VAL A 24 7.22 1.67 9.88
CA VAL A 24 6.60 2.27 8.68
C VAL A 24 7.68 2.76 7.72
N LYS A 25 8.75 3.38 8.24
CA LYS A 25 9.89 3.82 7.43
C LYS A 25 10.54 2.65 6.69
N GLU A 26 10.78 1.54 7.37
CA GLU A 26 11.31 0.30 6.77
C GLU A 26 10.42 -0.20 5.61
N LEU A 27 9.10 -0.20 5.79
CA LEU A 27 8.15 -0.59 4.74
C LEU A 27 8.20 0.36 3.54
N ILE A 28 8.27 1.66 3.79
CA ILE A 28 8.38 2.69 2.75
C ILE A 28 9.69 2.57 1.98
N GLU A 29 10.80 2.39 2.67
CA GLU A 29 12.13 2.23 2.06
C GLU A 29 12.18 0.97 1.17
N ALA A 30 11.58 -0.13 1.61
CA ALA A 30 11.45 -1.34 0.81
C ALA A 30 10.64 -1.10 -0.48
N ALA A 31 9.54 -0.35 -0.40
CA ALA A 31 8.72 0.01 -1.56
C ALA A 31 9.48 0.93 -2.54
N ILE A 32 10.21 1.92 -2.03
CA ILE A 32 11.04 2.82 -2.86
C ILE A 32 12.16 2.03 -3.54
N SER A 33 12.84 1.16 -2.80
CA SER A 33 13.97 0.36 -3.32
C SER A 33 13.52 -0.57 -4.44
N VAL A 34 12.46 -1.35 -4.24
CA VAL A 34 11.98 -2.32 -5.23
C VAL A 34 11.46 -1.67 -6.51
N ARG A 35 11.01 -0.41 -6.45
CA ARG A 35 10.60 0.39 -7.60
C ARG A 35 11.67 0.43 -8.71
N ASN A 36 12.95 0.38 -8.36
CA ASN A 36 14.07 0.38 -9.32
C ASN A 36 14.15 -0.89 -10.16
N ASN A 37 13.48 -1.96 -9.74
CA ASN A 37 13.39 -3.24 -10.45
C ASN A 37 12.15 -3.31 -11.38
N ALA A 38 11.35 -2.25 -11.46
CA ALA A 38 10.16 -2.21 -12.30
C ALA A 38 10.52 -2.37 -13.79
N TYR A 39 9.78 -3.22 -14.49
CA TYR A 39 9.86 -3.39 -15.93
C TYR A 39 8.58 -2.84 -16.56
N CYS A 40 8.66 -1.61 -17.06
CA CYS A 40 7.51 -0.87 -17.60
C CYS A 40 7.85 -0.17 -18.94
N PRO A 41 8.18 -0.95 -19.98
CA PRO A 41 8.65 -0.41 -21.27
C PRO A 41 7.57 0.36 -22.02
N TYR A 42 6.29 0.19 -21.69
CA TYR A 42 5.18 0.84 -22.38
C TYR A 42 4.73 2.12 -21.66
N SER A 43 4.57 2.08 -20.36
CA SER A 43 4.08 3.23 -19.58
C SER A 43 5.19 4.19 -19.15
N ASN A 44 6.44 3.73 -19.09
CA ASN A 44 7.56 4.45 -18.47
C ASN A 44 7.26 4.93 -17.03
N PHE A 45 6.36 4.22 -16.33
CA PHE A 45 5.87 4.59 -15.03
C PHE A 45 6.21 3.51 -13.98
N PRO A 46 7.44 3.52 -13.40
CA PRO A 46 7.85 2.54 -12.42
C PRO A 46 7.12 2.73 -11.10
N VAL A 47 6.56 1.64 -10.58
CA VAL A 47 5.90 1.55 -9.27
C VAL A 47 6.57 0.48 -8.43
N GLY A 48 6.80 0.78 -7.15
CA GLY A 48 7.21 -0.20 -6.15
C GLY A 48 6.15 -0.33 -5.07
N ALA A 49 5.93 -1.52 -4.59
CA ALA A 49 5.06 -1.81 -3.47
C ALA A 49 5.76 -2.70 -2.44
N ALA A 50 5.46 -2.47 -1.18
CA ALA A 50 5.87 -3.33 -0.08
C ALA A 50 4.69 -3.57 0.84
N LEU A 51 4.59 -4.76 1.36
CA LEU A 51 3.56 -5.15 2.31
C LEU A 51 4.18 -5.91 3.49
N ARG A 52 3.61 -5.73 4.68
CA ARG A 52 4.00 -6.48 5.86
C ARG A 52 2.98 -7.57 6.12
N THR A 53 3.46 -8.80 6.25
CA THR A 53 2.63 -9.96 6.57
C THR A 53 2.24 -9.95 8.06
N THR A 54 1.31 -10.82 8.43
CA THR A 54 0.95 -11.06 9.85
C THR A 54 2.11 -11.65 10.66
N THR A 55 3.07 -12.30 10.00
CA THR A 55 4.30 -12.82 10.62
C THR A 55 5.40 -11.77 10.78
N GLY A 56 5.18 -10.53 10.27
CA GLY A 56 6.15 -9.43 10.32
C GLY A 56 7.11 -9.36 9.14
N GLU A 57 7.07 -10.32 8.21
CA GLU A 57 7.90 -10.34 7.01
C GLU A 57 7.50 -9.22 6.03
N ILE A 58 8.48 -8.60 5.37
CA ILE A 58 8.24 -7.63 4.30
C ILE A 58 8.37 -8.34 2.95
N VAL A 59 7.26 -8.32 2.19
CA VAL A 59 7.22 -8.80 0.81
C VAL A 59 7.15 -7.59 -0.12
N THR A 60 7.99 -7.57 -1.14
CA THR A 60 8.08 -6.45 -2.08
C THR A 60 7.69 -6.89 -3.49
N GLY A 61 7.19 -5.95 -4.28
CA GLY A 61 6.87 -6.15 -5.69
C GLY A 61 6.93 -4.84 -6.46
N CYS A 62 7.22 -4.93 -7.74
CA CYS A 62 7.15 -3.79 -8.66
C CYS A 62 6.25 -4.13 -9.85
N ASN A 63 5.86 -3.11 -10.63
CA ASN A 63 5.15 -3.39 -11.85
C ASN A 63 6.08 -4.07 -12.86
N VAL A 64 5.84 -5.36 -13.02
CA VAL A 64 6.17 -6.10 -14.22
C VAL A 64 4.83 -6.31 -14.88
N GLU A 65 4.67 -5.90 -16.12
CA GLU A 65 3.35 -5.96 -16.80
C GLU A 65 2.88 -7.41 -17.03
N ASN A 66 2.78 -8.19 -15.93
CA ASN A 66 2.10 -9.49 -15.79
C ASN A 66 2.13 -9.95 -14.32
N GLY A 67 0.95 -10.31 -13.76
CA GLY A 67 0.71 -10.51 -12.34
C GLY A 67 0.98 -11.88 -11.74
N THR A 68 1.01 -11.97 -10.40
CA THR A 68 0.69 -13.18 -9.58
C THR A 68 0.54 -12.90 -8.07
N PHE A 69 -0.03 -13.83 -7.30
CA PHE A 69 -0.66 -13.72 -5.97
C PHE A 69 0.19 -14.18 -4.75
N GLY A 70 -0.15 -13.73 -3.53
CA GLY A 70 0.52 -14.03 -2.27
C GLY A 70 -0.32 -13.90 -0.97
N PRO A 71 0.29 -13.94 0.26
CA PRO A 71 -0.36 -14.15 1.58
C PRO A 71 -1.08 -12.92 2.17
N SER A 72 -1.75 -13.09 3.35
CA SER A 72 -2.50 -12.05 4.09
C SER A 72 -1.66 -10.83 4.47
N PHE A 73 -2.24 -9.63 4.36
CA PHE A 73 -1.55 -8.35 4.51
C PHE A 73 -2.02 -7.57 5.74
N THR A 74 -1.11 -6.81 6.36
CA THR A 74 -1.43 -5.93 7.50
C THR A 74 -1.19 -4.44 7.19
N ALA A 75 -0.38 -4.14 6.19
CA ALA A 75 -0.11 -2.78 5.70
C ALA A 75 0.50 -2.82 4.30
N VAL A 76 0.28 -1.78 3.50
CA VAL A 76 0.83 -1.65 2.14
C VAL A 76 1.43 -0.26 1.96
N ALA A 77 2.62 -0.19 1.37
CA ALA A 77 3.20 1.06 0.88
C ALA A 77 3.34 1.00 -0.64
N VAL A 78 2.91 2.05 -1.33
CA VAL A 78 3.00 2.19 -2.80
C VAL A 78 3.81 3.43 -3.12
N ALA A 79 4.97 3.25 -3.75
CA ALA A 79 5.87 4.34 -4.12
C ALA A 79 5.85 4.55 -5.64
N ALA A 80 5.38 5.74 -6.05
CA ALA A 80 5.39 6.16 -7.44
C ALA A 80 5.61 7.66 -7.55
N TYR A 81 6.31 8.11 -8.59
CA TYR A 81 6.53 9.53 -8.83
C TYR A 81 5.44 10.11 -9.73
N GLN A 82 4.79 11.14 -9.25
CA GLN A 82 3.88 11.99 -10.02
C GLN A 82 3.99 13.43 -9.46
N GLU A 83 4.01 14.44 -10.32
CA GLU A 83 4.30 15.82 -9.90
C GLU A 83 3.24 16.37 -8.93
N THR A 84 1.98 16.24 -9.26
CA THR A 84 0.88 16.90 -8.55
C THR A 84 0.21 16.00 -7.52
N GLU A 85 -0.04 14.72 -7.85
CA GLU A 85 -0.89 13.82 -7.08
C GLU A 85 -0.11 12.68 -6.42
N PHE A 86 -0.73 11.98 -5.46
CA PHE A 86 -0.27 10.70 -4.97
C PHE A 86 -0.88 9.56 -5.81
N THR A 87 -0.06 8.58 -6.19
CA THR A 87 -0.51 7.44 -6.98
C THR A 87 -1.08 6.38 -6.07
N ALA A 88 -2.38 6.10 -6.20
CA ALA A 88 -3.04 5.01 -5.49
C ALA A 88 -2.99 3.70 -6.31
N PRO A 89 -3.10 2.53 -5.66
CA PRO A 89 -3.29 1.25 -6.34
C PRO A 89 -4.50 1.32 -7.30
N CYS A 90 -4.42 0.68 -8.45
CA CYS A 90 -5.55 0.58 -9.38
C CYS A 90 -6.71 -0.26 -8.81
N GLY A 91 -7.86 -0.26 -9.47
CA GLY A 91 -9.05 -0.99 -9.01
C GLY A 91 -8.81 -2.49 -8.81
N THR A 92 -8.14 -3.14 -9.75
CA THR A 92 -7.76 -4.56 -9.63
C THR A 92 -6.84 -4.82 -8.44
N CYS A 93 -5.83 -3.96 -8.24
CA CYS A 93 -4.93 -4.06 -7.09
C CYS A 93 -5.69 -3.90 -5.76
N ARG A 94 -6.62 -2.95 -5.68
CA ARG A 94 -7.45 -2.75 -4.46
C ARG A 94 -8.33 -3.96 -4.18
N GLN A 95 -8.98 -4.53 -5.21
CA GLN A 95 -9.81 -5.72 -5.08
C GLN A 95 -8.98 -6.92 -4.63
N THR A 96 -7.79 -7.13 -5.20
CA THR A 96 -6.86 -8.18 -4.78
C THR A 96 -6.47 -8.00 -3.30
N LEU A 97 -6.11 -6.78 -2.89
CA LEU A 97 -5.78 -6.51 -1.48
C LEU A 97 -6.97 -6.81 -0.56
N SER A 98 -8.21 -6.55 -0.98
CA SER A 98 -9.40 -6.81 -0.16
C SER A 98 -9.69 -8.30 0.05
N GLU A 99 -9.31 -9.16 -0.89
CA GLU A 99 -9.47 -10.61 -0.77
C GLU A 99 -8.55 -11.23 0.29
N PHE A 100 -7.37 -10.62 0.50
CA PHE A 100 -6.36 -11.12 1.44
C PHE A 100 -6.30 -10.30 2.74
N SER A 101 -7.22 -9.35 2.93
CA SER A 101 -7.27 -8.48 4.11
C SER A 101 -8.58 -8.69 4.85
N ALA A 102 -8.53 -9.38 6.01
CA ALA A 102 -9.71 -9.61 6.85
C ALA A 102 -10.24 -8.33 7.54
N LYS A 103 -9.44 -7.26 7.55
CA LYS A 103 -9.72 -5.98 8.21
C LYS A 103 -9.30 -4.84 7.29
N ASP A 104 -9.74 -3.62 7.63
CA ASP A 104 -9.18 -2.42 7.00
C ASP A 104 -7.69 -2.31 7.31
N ILE A 105 -6.88 -2.11 6.29
CA ILE A 105 -5.42 -1.97 6.41
C ILE A 105 -4.96 -0.58 5.99
N PRO A 106 -3.95 0.00 6.65
CA PRO A 106 -3.36 1.25 6.22
C PRO A 106 -2.64 1.09 4.87
N ILE A 107 -2.81 2.11 4.02
CA ILE A 107 -2.11 2.22 2.76
C ILE A 107 -1.33 3.54 2.76
N TYR A 108 -0.03 3.44 2.55
CA TYR A 108 0.89 4.56 2.48
C TYR A 108 1.22 4.85 1.02
N LEU A 109 0.73 5.98 0.50
CA LEU A 109 1.05 6.44 -0.85
C LEU A 109 2.26 7.34 -0.76
N VAL A 110 3.32 6.99 -1.47
CA VAL A 110 4.64 7.61 -1.31
C VAL A 110 5.07 8.31 -2.58
N LYS A 111 5.40 9.61 -2.47
CA LYS A 111 6.20 10.33 -3.47
C LYS A 111 7.68 10.17 -3.10
N PRO A 112 8.52 9.60 -3.95
CA PRO A 112 9.89 9.29 -3.59
C PRO A 112 10.85 10.48 -3.62
N SER A 113 10.47 11.63 -4.23
CA SER A 113 11.38 12.76 -4.34
C SER A 113 10.63 14.11 -4.45
N PRO A 114 10.71 15.01 -3.44
CA PRO A 114 11.11 14.72 -2.07
C PRO A 114 10.14 13.70 -1.43
N VAL A 115 10.60 12.94 -0.46
CA VAL A 115 9.75 11.92 0.15
C VAL A 115 8.62 12.56 0.93
N ARG A 116 7.39 12.34 0.46
CA ARG A 116 6.13 12.69 1.15
C ARG A 116 5.22 11.49 1.17
N VAL A 117 4.42 11.37 2.22
CA VAL A 117 3.55 10.21 2.43
C VAL A 117 2.13 10.68 2.71
N MET A 118 1.18 10.15 1.94
CA MET A 118 -0.24 10.26 2.24
C MET A 118 -0.70 8.95 2.89
N ILE A 119 -1.30 9.04 4.06
CA ILE A 119 -1.86 7.90 4.78
C ILE A 119 -3.34 7.78 4.43
N THR A 120 -3.73 6.62 3.94
CA THR A 120 -5.11 6.25 3.66
C THR A 120 -5.36 4.81 4.11
N SER A 121 -6.50 4.24 3.76
CA SER A 121 -6.80 2.84 4.05
C SER A 121 -7.44 2.14 2.85
N LEU A 122 -7.44 0.81 2.89
CA LEU A 122 -8.03 0.01 1.83
C LEU A 122 -9.53 0.30 1.68
N PHE A 123 -10.28 0.39 2.79
CA PHE A 123 -11.72 0.65 2.74
C PHE A 123 -12.07 2.05 2.25
N LYS A 124 -11.19 3.04 2.50
CA LYS A 124 -11.35 4.37 1.91
C LYS A 124 -11.10 4.38 0.40
N LEU A 125 -10.14 3.59 -0.08
CA LEU A 125 -9.82 3.49 -1.50
C LEU A 125 -10.76 2.55 -2.27
N LEU A 126 -11.43 1.62 -1.59
CA LEU A 126 -12.37 0.66 -2.17
C LEU A 126 -13.58 0.48 -1.23
N PRO A 127 -14.45 1.50 -1.10
CA PRO A 127 -15.67 1.38 -0.31
C PRO A 127 -16.58 0.30 -0.92
N HIS A 128 -17.26 -0.47 -0.07
CA HIS A 128 -18.17 -1.55 -0.49
C HIS A 128 -17.50 -2.63 -1.37
N ALA A 129 -16.22 -2.94 -1.10
CA ALA A 129 -15.49 -3.99 -1.80
C ALA A 129 -16.25 -5.32 -1.75
N PHE A 130 -16.25 -6.05 -2.85
CA PHE A 130 -16.67 -7.45 -2.82
C PHE A 130 -15.68 -8.26 -1.97
N SER A 131 -16.18 -8.98 -0.97
CA SER A 131 -15.37 -9.85 -0.11
C SER A 131 -15.87 -11.28 -0.17
N PRO A 132 -14.99 -12.29 -0.28
CA PRO A 132 -15.37 -13.71 -0.26
C PRO A 132 -16.09 -14.13 1.02
N THR A 133 -15.98 -13.37 2.11
CA THR A 133 -16.70 -13.63 3.36
C THR A 133 -18.22 -13.62 3.18
N PHE A 134 -18.76 -12.92 2.18
CA PHE A 134 -20.18 -12.96 1.83
C PHE A 134 -20.62 -14.32 1.26
N LEU A 135 -19.70 -15.13 0.76
CA LEU A 135 -19.99 -16.46 0.19
C LEU A 135 -19.98 -17.57 1.25
N ASN A 136 -19.39 -17.34 2.42
CA ASN A 136 -19.24 -18.33 3.48
C ASN A 136 -20.38 -18.31 4.52
N ASN A 137 -21.37 -17.45 4.37
CA ASN A 137 -22.58 -17.42 5.22
C ASN A 137 -23.72 -18.25 4.58
N LYS A 138 -23.44 -19.56 4.41
CA LYS A 138 -24.48 -20.57 4.15
C LYS A 138 -24.46 -21.61 5.25
#